data_d3b043fc2c0fdadb67048f564246cc41
#
_entry.id   d3b043fc2c0fdadb67048f564246cc41
#
_cell.length_a   1.000
_cell.length_b   1.000
_cell.length_c   1.000
_cell.angle_alpha   90.00
_cell.angle_beta   90.00
_cell.angle_gamma   90.00
#
_symmetry.space_group_name_H-M   'P 1'
#
loop_
_entity.id
_entity.type
_entity.pdbx_description
1 polymer ?
#
loop_
_entity_poly.entity_id
_entity_poly.type
_entity_poly.pdbx_seq_one_letter_code
_entity_poly.pdbx_strand_id
1 'polypeptide(L)'
;MCIRDRSNIMKKIYLFLFSLFICNILAAQDQDYKIVRDISYTQSKNPYAVERCKLDLYYPENAKDFPTVVWFHGGGLSGGSKFIPKELKNCGLAVIAVNYRLLPKATLSDCIDDAAAAVAWTFSEIEKYGGDRRKIFVSGHSAGGYLTNMVGLDKKWLTKYRIDADSIAALIPFSGHAISHFAYRQAKGIKDTQPSIDEFAPLFYVRPDAPPLIIVSGDREMEMLGRYEENAYFWRMMKVAGHKNTYIYELDGYDHGSMAAPAFHILKNHVNAILKGSETR
;
A
#
# COMPACT_ATOMS: atom_id res chain seq x y z
N MET A 1 -0.63 50.59 -40.16
CA MET A 1 -0.23 49.21 -39.82
C MET A 1 -1.30 48.25 -40.31
N CYS A 2 -0.97 47.50 -41.33
CA CYS A 2 -1.95 46.89 -42.26
C CYS A 2 -2.57 45.63 -41.63
N ILE A 3 -3.87 45.39 -41.82
CA ILE A 3 -4.68 44.24 -41.35
C ILE A 3 -4.03 42.90 -41.75
N ARG A 4 -3.20 42.89 -42.78
CA ARG A 4 -2.47 41.74 -43.31
C ARG A 4 -1.38 41.21 -42.35
N ASP A 5 -0.76 42.10 -41.53
CA ASP A 5 0.28 41.72 -40.60
C ASP A 5 -0.25 41.03 -39.33
N ARG A 6 -1.46 41.41 -38.86
CA ARG A 6 -2.10 40.77 -37.72
C ARG A 6 -2.50 39.31 -37.98
N SER A 7 -2.94 39.02 -39.22
CA SER A 7 -3.32 37.65 -39.63
C SER A 7 -2.12 36.70 -39.65
N ASN A 8 -0.94 37.19 -40.07
CA ASN A 8 0.28 36.37 -40.10
C ASN A 8 0.88 36.13 -38.71
N ILE A 9 0.77 37.11 -37.81
CA ILE A 9 1.21 36.94 -36.40
C ILE A 9 0.29 35.95 -35.67
N MET A 10 -1.03 36.06 -35.85
CA MET A 10 -1.98 35.10 -35.25
C MET A 10 -1.76 33.67 -35.77
N LYS A 11 -1.56 33.49 -37.08
CA LYS A 11 -1.24 32.17 -37.64
C LYS A 11 0.05 31.55 -37.07
N LYS A 12 1.10 32.36 -36.85
CA LYS A 12 2.35 31.93 -36.25
C LYS A 12 2.16 31.56 -34.77
N ILE A 13 1.33 32.30 -34.02
CA ILE A 13 1.01 31.98 -32.62
C ILE A 13 0.18 30.70 -32.54
N TYR A 14 -0.80 30.48 -33.39
CA TYR A 14 -1.56 29.22 -33.44
C TYR A 14 -0.68 28.02 -33.82
N LEU A 15 0.25 28.20 -34.78
CA LEU A 15 1.18 27.14 -35.15
C LEU A 15 2.14 26.78 -34.00
N PHE A 16 2.59 27.79 -33.23
CA PHE A 16 3.49 27.58 -32.07
C PHE A 16 2.75 26.93 -30.89
N LEU A 17 1.52 27.34 -30.61
CA LEU A 17 0.67 26.71 -29.58
C LEU A 17 0.26 25.30 -29.98
N PHE A 18 0.01 25.03 -31.26
CA PHE A 18 -0.32 23.69 -31.76
C PHE A 18 0.89 22.76 -31.70
N SER A 19 2.11 23.25 -31.98
CA SER A 19 3.34 22.47 -31.85
C SER A 19 3.69 22.14 -30.36
N LEU A 20 3.38 23.06 -29.43
CA LEU A 20 3.50 22.84 -27.98
C LEU A 20 2.47 21.82 -27.50
N PHE A 21 1.27 21.80 -28.07
CA PHE A 21 0.23 20.82 -27.71
C PHE A 21 0.56 19.41 -28.25
N ILE A 22 1.15 19.33 -29.46
CA ILE A 22 1.61 18.05 -30.03
C ILE A 22 2.82 17.48 -29.25
N CYS A 23 3.74 18.33 -28.75
CA CYS A 23 4.86 17.87 -27.93
C CYS A 23 4.42 17.26 -26.58
N ASN A 24 3.26 17.67 -26.03
CA ASN A 24 2.73 17.07 -24.82
C ASN A 24 1.93 15.77 -25.04
N ILE A 25 1.51 15.46 -26.26
CA ILE A 25 0.81 14.21 -26.61
C ILE A 25 1.82 13.07 -26.92
N LEU A 26 3.06 13.40 -27.25
CA LEU A 26 4.11 12.43 -27.59
C LEU A 26 4.86 11.83 -26.38
N ALA A 27 4.49 12.18 -25.15
CA ALA A 27 5.14 11.69 -23.93
C ALA A 27 4.36 10.60 -23.16
N ALA A 28 3.30 10.04 -23.73
CA ALA A 28 2.79 8.74 -23.29
C ALA A 28 3.62 7.64 -23.98
N GLN A 29 4.90 7.52 -23.65
CA GLN A 29 5.66 6.31 -23.97
C GLN A 29 4.92 5.14 -23.35
N ASP A 30 4.54 4.16 -24.17
CA ASP A 30 4.17 2.83 -23.69
C ASP A 30 5.34 2.35 -22.80
N GLN A 31 5.12 2.43 -21.48
CA GLN A 31 6.14 1.97 -20.54
C GLN A 31 6.10 0.44 -20.57
N ASP A 32 7.18 -0.16 -21.12
CA ASP A 32 7.36 -1.60 -21.01
C ASP A 32 7.50 -2.00 -19.55
N TYR A 33 6.68 -2.96 -19.14
CA TYR A 33 6.70 -3.50 -17.78
C TYR A 33 7.30 -4.89 -17.76
N LYS A 34 8.12 -5.13 -16.75
CA LYS A 34 8.75 -6.43 -16.51
C LYS A 34 8.26 -7.05 -15.21
N ILE A 35 8.22 -8.37 -15.18
CA ILE A 35 7.93 -9.14 -13.95
C ILE A 35 9.16 -10.01 -13.65
N VAL A 36 9.71 -9.84 -12.44
CA VAL A 36 10.67 -10.77 -11.84
C VAL A 36 9.94 -11.57 -10.78
N ARG A 37 9.93 -12.89 -10.91
CA ARG A 37 9.12 -13.76 -10.04
C ARG A 37 9.97 -14.46 -9.00
N ASP A 38 9.30 -14.82 -7.89
CA ASP A 38 9.84 -15.71 -6.85
C ASP A 38 11.16 -15.25 -6.24
N ILE A 39 11.36 -13.94 -6.13
CA ILE A 39 12.52 -13.36 -5.46
C ILE A 39 12.44 -13.69 -3.97
N SER A 40 13.47 -14.34 -3.43
CA SER A 40 13.56 -14.60 -2.00
C SER A 40 13.94 -13.33 -1.26
N TYR A 41 13.16 -12.97 -0.25
CA TYR A 41 13.42 -11.80 0.60
C TYR A 41 13.83 -12.20 2.03
N THR A 42 13.83 -13.50 2.34
CA THR A 42 14.21 -14.01 3.67
C THR A 42 15.63 -14.54 3.69
N GLN A 43 16.30 -14.37 4.83
CA GLN A 43 17.56 -15.01 5.15
C GLN A 43 17.36 -16.19 6.12
N SER A 44 16.12 -16.51 6.47
CA SER A 44 15.78 -17.60 7.37
C SER A 44 16.16 -18.96 6.77
N LYS A 45 16.67 -19.85 7.61
CA LYS A 45 16.92 -21.27 7.28
C LYS A 45 15.71 -22.17 7.54
N ASN A 46 14.63 -21.63 8.10
CA ASN A 46 13.39 -22.37 8.30
C ASN A 46 12.84 -22.83 6.94
N PRO A 47 12.62 -24.15 6.71
CA PRO A 47 12.18 -24.66 5.40
C PRO A 47 10.89 -23.98 4.90
N TYR A 48 9.93 -23.74 5.78
CA TYR A 48 8.67 -23.08 5.39
C TYR A 48 8.88 -21.60 5.02
N ALA A 49 9.78 -20.89 5.69
CA ALA A 49 10.15 -19.53 5.30
C ALA A 49 10.86 -19.52 3.93
N VAL A 50 11.80 -20.46 3.70
CA VAL A 50 12.50 -20.57 2.40
C VAL A 50 11.54 -20.87 1.26
N GLU A 51 10.55 -21.72 1.50
CA GLU A 51 9.48 -22.04 0.54
C GLU A 51 8.60 -20.82 0.28
N ARG A 52 8.09 -20.22 1.36
CA ARG A 52 6.96 -19.29 1.28
C ARG A 52 7.37 -17.83 1.11
N CYS A 53 8.48 -17.36 1.71
CA CYS A 53 8.88 -15.94 1.71
C CYS A 53 9.49 -15.55 0.36
N LYS A 54 8.62 -15.47 -0.65
CA LYS A 54 8.89 -15.06 -2.02
C LYS A 54 8.05 -13.86 -2.40
N LEU A 55 8.60 -12.97 -3.20
CA LEU A 55 7.88 -11.86 -3.78
C LEU A 55 7.98 -11.85 -5.30
N ASP A 56 7.02 -11.20 -5.96
CA ASP A 56 7.08 -10.87 -7.38
C ASP A 56 7.22 -9.35 -7.50
N LEU A 57 8.16 -8.91 -8.31
CA LEU A 57 8.36 -7.50 -8.63
C LEU A 57 7.87 -7.23 -10.06
N TYR A 58 6.86 -6.37 -10.18
CA TYR A 58 6.35 -5.82 -11.43
C TYR A 58 6.74 -4.35 -11.50
N TYR A 59 7.47 -3.92 -12.53
CA TYR A 59 8.01 -2.56 -12.58
C TYR A 59 8.18 -2.05 -14.01
N PRO A 60 8.16 -0.71 -14.25
CA PRO A 60 8.43 -0.11 -15.54
C PRO A 60 9.92 -0.18 -15.87
N GLU A 61 10.33 -1.01 -16.86
CA GLU A 61 11.73 -1.37 -17.12
C GLU A 61 12.61 -0.18 -17.51
N ASN A 62 12.05 0.76 -18.27
CA ASN A 62 12.78 1.92 -18.80
C ASN A 62 12.56 3.22 -18.02
N ALA A 63 11.82 3.18 -16.90
CA ALA A 63 11.60 4.34 -16.04
C ALA A 63 12.62 4.44 -14.92
N LYS A 64 12.75 5.65 -14.36
CA LYS A 64 13.56 5.95 -13.18
C LYS A 64 12.72 6.67 -12.14
N ASP A 65 13.16 6.58 -10.89
CA ASP A 65 12.58 7.27 -9.74
C ASP A 65 11.07 6.99 -9.53
N PHE A 66 10.59 5.83 -10.01
CA PHE A 66 9.21 5.43 -9.89
C PHE A 66 8.82 5.07 -8.45
N PRO A 67 7.57 5.35 -8.04
CA PRO A 67 7.05 4.91 -6.75
C PRO A 67 6.80 3.39 -6.74
N THR A 68 6.81 2.80 -5.55
CA THR A 68 6.63 1.36 -5.37
C THR A 68 5.56 1.08 -4.33
N VAL A 69 4.62 0.20 -4.65
CA VAL A 69 3.62 -0.33 -3.72
C VAL A 69 4.01 -1.74 -3.29
N VAL A 70 4.27 -1.95 -2.01
CA VAL A 70 4.37 -3.28 -1.41
C VAL A 70 2.94 -3.74 -1.11
N TRP A 71 2.53 -4.85 -1.73
CA TRP A 71 1.17 -5.37 -1.67
C TRP A 71 1.12 -6.72 -0.95
N PHE A 72 0.35 -6.76 0.16
CA PHE A 72 0.07 -7.96 0.91
C PHE A 72 -1.33 -8.51 0.57
N HIS A 73 -1.41 -9.79 0.20
CA HIS A 73 -2.69 -10.45 -0.06
C HIS A 73 -3.51 -10.68 1.21
N GLY A 74 -4.81 -10.88 1.06
CA GLY A 74 -5.71 -11.30 2.12
C GLY A 74 -5.67 -12.81 2.38
N GLY A 75 -6.68 -13.32 3.07
CA GLY A 75 -6.85 -14.75 3.35
C GLY A 75 -6.71 -15.12 4.83
N GLY A 76 -7.03 -14.20 5.75
CA GLY A 76 -7.14 -14.47 7.18
C GLY A 76 -5.84 -14.92 7.87
N LEU A 77 -4.69 -14.64 7.29
CA LEU A 77 -3.37 -15.14 7.70
C LEU A 77 -3.22 -16.68 7.59
N SER A 78 -4.21 -17.38 7.10
CA SER A 78 -4.22 -18.84 6.99
C SER A 78 -4.29 -19.34 5.55
N GLY A 79 -4.49 -18.45 4.58
CA GLY A 79 -4.59 -18.75 3.15
C GLY A 79 -4.14 -17.59 2.29
N GLY A 80 -4.29 -17.77 0.96
CA GLY A 80 -3.93 -16.76 -0.03
C GLY A 80 -2.53 -16.93 -0.60
N SER A 81 -2.26 -16.16 -1.66
CA SER A 81 -0.96 -16.13 -2.35
C SER A 81 -0.75 -14.77 -3.01
N LYS A 82 0.52 -14.43 -3.24
CA LYS A 82 0.92 -13.20 -3.93
C LYS A 82 0.30 -13.10 -5.33
N PHE A 83 -0.12 -11.91 -5.67
CA PHE A 83 -0.59 -11.56 -7.01
C PHE A 83 -0.37 -10.08 -7.27
N ILE A 84 -0.15 -9.71 -8.53
CA ILE A 84 -0.10 -8.31 -8.94
C ILE A 84 -1.54 -7.84 -9.20
N PRO A 85 -2.08 -6.89 -8.41
CA PRO A 85 -3.41 -6.33 -8.65
C PRO A 85 -3.50 -5.75 -10.07
N LYS A 86 -4.56 -6.11 -10.80
CA LYS A 86 -4.75 -5.64 -12.18
C LYS A 86 -4.90 -4.11 -12.25
N GLU A 87 -5.46 -3.52 -11.20
CA GLU A 87 -5.70 -2.09 -11.06
C GLU A 87 -4.43 -1.26 -10.88
N LEU A 88 -3.32 -1.90 -10.50
CA LEU A 88 -1.99 -1.30 -10.35
C LEU A 88 -1.07 -1.57 -11.54
N LYS A 89 -1.55 -2.27 -12.57
CA LYS A 89 -0.73 -2.50 -13.77
C LYS A 89 -0.70 -1.26 -14.67
N ASN A 90 0.45 -1.02 -15.28
CA ASN A 90 0.67 0.02 -16.30
C ASN A 90 0.28 1.44 -15.83
N CYS A 91 0.54 1.78 -14.58
CA CYS A 91 0.16 3.09 -14.02
C CYS A 91 1.35 3.89 -13.44
N GLY A 92 2.55 3.67 -13.95
CA GLY A 92 3.75 4.46 -13.60
C GLY A 92 4.40 4.10 -12.28
N LEU A 93 3.97 3.01 -11.62
CA LEU A 93 4.55 2.54 -10.36
C LEU A 93 4.98 1.07 -10.44
N ALA A 94 5.86 0.67 -9.53
CA ALA A 94 6.16 -0.73 -9.31
C ALA A 94 5.24 -1.35 -8.26
N VAL A 95 5.00 -2.66 -8.39
CA VAL A 95 4.27 -3.46 -7.40
C VAL A 95 5.15 -4.60 -6.94
N ILE A 96 5.29 -4.73 -5.63
CA ILE A 96 5.90 -5.88 -4.97
C ILE A 96 4.81 -6.71 -4.33
N ALA A 97 4.43 -7.81 -4.96
CA ALA A 97 3.43 -8.73 -4.45
C ALA A 97 4.11 -9.78 -3.56
N VAL A 98 3.67 -9.88 -2.31
CA VAL A 98 4.38 -10.63 -1.28
C VAL A 98 3.61 -11.87 -0.83
N ASN A 99 4.28 -13.02 -0.82
CA ASN A 99 3.89 -14.18 -0.02
C ASN A 99 4.58 -14.10 1.34
N TYR A 100 3.86 -14.35 2.40
CA TYR A 100 4.32 -14.45 3.78
C TYR A 100 3.89 -15.79 4.37
N ARG A 101 4.56 -16.29 5.41
CA ARG A 101 4.17 -17.54 6.08
C ARG A 101 2.75 -17.44 6.64
N LEU A 102 2.08 -18.56 6.75
CA LEU A 102 0.66 -18.65 7.10
C LEU A 102 0.46 -19.53 8.36
N LEU A 103 -0.56 -19.19 9.13
CA LEU A 103 -1.06 -19.99 10.23
C LEU A 103 -1.67 -21.31 9.70
N PRO A 104 -1.69 -22.40 10.46
CA PRO A 104 -1.05 -22.57 11.76
C PRO A 104 0.43 -22.99 11.65
N LYS A 105 1.01 -23.12 10.43
CA LYS A 105 2.41 -23.53 10.22
C LYS A 105 3.44 -22.50 10.70
N ALA A 106 3.01 -21.27 10.92
CA ALA A 106 3.80 -20.17 11.46
C ALA A 106 3.05 -19.52 12.63
N THR A 107 3.73 -18.67 13.39
CA THR A 107 3.10 -17.82 14.42
C THR A 107 2.64 -16.50 13.80
N LEU A 108 1.78 -15.75 14.50
CA LEU A 108 1.42 -14.39 14.09
C LEU A 108 2.64 -13.48 13.97
N SER A 109 3.57 -13.59 14.93
CA SER A 109 4.86 -12.85 14.89
C SER A 109 5.66 -13.17 13.63
N ASP A 110 5.67 -14.44 13.21
CA ASP A 110 6.33 -14.85 11.95
C ASP A 110 5.69 -14.18 10.72
N CYS A 111 4.35 -14.10 10.68
CA CYS A 111 3.65 -13.45 9.57
C CYS A 111 4.00 -11.96 9.47
N ILE A 112 4.04 -11.26 10.61
CA ILE A 112 4.38 -9.83 10.66
C ILE A 112 5.87 -9.61 10.35
N ASP A 113 6.75 -10.47 10.86
CA ASP A 113 8.19 -10.39 10.58
C ASP A 113 8.48 -10.62 9.09
N ASP A 114 7.80 -11.57 8.45
CA ASP A 114 7.92 -11.79 7.00
C ASP A 114 7.44 -10.56 6.20
N ALA A 115 6.35 -9.93 6.63
CA ALA A 115 5.89 -8.70 6.01
C ALA A 115 6.92 -7.56 6.17
N ALA A 116 7.49 -7.40 7.37
CA ALA A 116 8.56 -6.43 7.62
C ALA A 116 9.82 -6.74 6.80
N ALA A 117 10.21 -8.00 6.67
CA ALA A 117 11.34 -8.42 5.84
C ALA A 117 11.13 -8.07 4.36
N ALA A 118 9.91 -8.24 3.83
CA ALA A 118 9.61 -7.87 2.45
C ALA A 118 9.64 -6.35 2.22
N VAL A 119 9.15 -5.56 3.17
CA VAL A 119 9.30 -4.09 3.15
C VAL A 119 10.79 -3.71 3.22
N ALA A 120 11.55 -4.33 4.10
CA ALA A 120 12.98 -4.07 4.23
C ALA A 120 13.74 -4.43 2.95
N TRP A 121 13.41 -5.55 2.31
CA TRP A 121 13.95 -5.91 1.00
C TRP A 121 13.67 -4.81 -0.03
N THR A 122 12.46 -4.24 -0.01
CA THR A 122 12.11 -3.16 -0.93
C THR A 122 12.98 -1.94 -0.74
N PHE A 123 13.21 -1.50 0.53
CA PHE A 123 14.09 -0.37 0.84
C PHE A 123 15.55 -0.60 0.39
N SER A 124 16.04 -1.85 0.42
CA SER A 124 17.42 -2.16 0.06
C SER A 124 17.64 -2.38 -1.43
N GLU A 125 16.62 -2.86 -2.16
CA GLU A 125 16.82 -3.40 -3.50
C GLU A 125 16.18 -2.59 -4.62
N ILE A 126 15.11 -1.81 -4.32
CA ILE A 126 14.28 -1.20 -5.38
C ILE A 126 15.03 -0.23 -6.28
N GLU A 127 16.06 0.44 -5.77
CA GLU A 127 16.89 1.36 -6.54
C GLU A 127 17.68 0.64 -7.65
N LYS A 128 18.01 -0.65 -7.48
CA LYS A 128 18.65 -1.47 -8.51
C LYS A 128 17.78 -1.68 -9.74
N TYR A 129 16.46 -1.56 -9.54
CA TYR A 129 15.45 -1.68 -10.60
C TYR A 129 15.00 -0.31 -11.14
N GLY A 130 15.50 0.77 -10.56
CA GLY A 130 15.18 2.15 -10.97
C GLY A 130 14.10 2.84 -10.13
N GLY A 131 13.59 2.22 -9.07
CA GLY A 131 12.63 2.86 -8.16
C GLY A 131 13.30 3.84 -7.19
N ASP A 132 12.49 4.66 -6.52
CA ASP A 132 12.95 5.60 -5.49
C ASP A 132 12.58 5.05 -4.11
N ARG A 133 13.58 4.73 -3.28
CA ARG A 133 13.37 4.23 -1.91
C ARG A 133 12.62 5.21 -0.98
N ARG A 134 12.52 6.49 -1.34
CA ARG A 134 11.74 7.49 -0.60
C ARG A 134 10.25 7.47 -0.99
N LYS A 135 9.87 6.68 -2.00
CA LYS A 135 8.53 6.60 -2.56
C LYS A 135 7.97 5.18 -2.42
N ILE A 136 8.16 4.57 -1.23
CA ILE A 136 7.65 3.24 -0.92
C ILE A 136 6.35 3.37 -0.14
N PHE A 137 5.27 2.84 -0.70
CA PHE A 137 3.95 2.75 -0.10
C PHE A 137 3.69 1.31 0.33
N VAL A 138 3.03 1.11 1.45
CA VAL A 138 2.66 -0.24 1.92
C VAL A 138 1.15 -0.35 1.93
N SER A 139 0.63 -1.42 1.33
CA SER A 139 -0.80 -1.65 1.21
C SER A 139 -1.11 -3.15 1.23
N GLY A 140 -2.36 -3.49 1.43
CA GLY A 140 -2.84 -4.85 1.42
C GLY A 140 -4.31 -4.91 1.78
N HIS A 141 -4.96 -6.04 1.47
CA HIS A 141 -6.37 -6.25 1.72
C HIS A 141 -6.57 -7.24 2.87
N SER A 142 -7.56 -6.97 3.75
CA SER A 142 -7.94 -7.87 4.85
C SER A 142 -6.76 -8.20 5.76
N ALA A 143 -6.30 -9.45 5.83
CA ALA A 143 -5.08 -9.83 6.53
C ALA A 143 -3.85 -9.04 6.06
N GLY A 144 -3.77 -8.72 4.75
CA GLY A 144 -2.72 -7.85 4.21
C GLY A 144 -2.82 -6.41 4.70
N GLY A 145 -4.04 -5.89 4.88
CA GLY A 145 -4.27 -4.58 5.49
C GLY A 145 -3.85 -4.54 6.98
N TYR A 146 -4.11 -5.63 7.70
CA TYR A 146 -3.59 -5.81 9.06
C TYR A 146 -2.05 -5.78 9.10
N LEU A 147 -1.39 -6.54 8.21
CA LEU A 147 0.08 -6.56 8.12
C LEU A 147 0.63 -5.17 7.75
N THR A 148 -0.03 -4.44 6.86
CA THR A 148 0.30 -3.04 6.52
C THR A 148 0.34 -2.16 7.76
N ASN A 149 -0.71 -2.23 8.59
CA ASN A 149 -0.82 -1.47 9.81
C ASN A 149 0.27 -1.86 10.83
N MET A 150 0.45 -3.17 11.08
CA MET A 150 1.44 -3.63 12.06
C MET A 150 2.86 -3.23 11.70
N VAL A 151 3.26 -3.41 10.44
CA VAL A 151 4.63 -3.07 9.99
C VAL A 151 4.89 -1.56 10.05
N GLY A 152 3.89 -0.74 9.73
CA GLY A 152 4.06 0.72 9.69
C GLY A 152 3.92 1.41 11.04
N LEU A 153 3.17 0.85 12.00
CA LEU A 153 2.86 1.49 13.27
C LEU A 153 3.75 1.01 14.41
N ASP A 154 4.00 -0.29 14.51
CA ASP A 154 4.92 -0.85 15.50
C ASP A 154 6.35 -0.84 14.95
N LYS A 155 7.09 0.20 15.30
CA LYS A 155 8.46 0.43 14.80
C LYS A 155 9.42 -0.75 15.02
N LYS A 156 9.17 -1.62 16.03
CA LYS A 156 10.07 -2.74 16.34
C LYS A 156 10.31 -3.66 15.15
N TRP A 157 9.31 -3.86 14.28
CA TRP A 157 9.38 -4.78 13.17
C TRP A 157 10.40 -4.36 12.11
N LEU A 158 10.41 -3.07 11.72
CA LEU A 158 11.36 -2.55 10.75
C LEU A 158 12.71 -2.16 11.39
N THR A 159 12.73 -1.79 12.67
CA THR A 159 13.98 -1.51 13.40
C THR A 159 14.93 -2.72 13.39
N LYS A 160 14.40 -3.95 13.43
CA LYS A 160 15.16 -5.18 13.26
C LYS A 160 16.00 -5.19 11.97
N TYR A 161 15.52 -4.56 10.94
CA TYR A 161 16.16 -4.41 9.63
C TYR A 161 16.90 -3.07 9.46
N ARG A 162 17.04 -2.29 10.54
CA ARG A 162 17.65 -0.94 10.56
C ARG A 162 16.93 0.06 9.67
N ILE A 163 15.61 -0.06 9.56
CA ILE A 163 14.75 0.84 8.83
C ILE A 163 13.81 1.53 9.82
N ASP A 164 13.69 2.84 9.71
CA ASP A 164 12.67 3.59 10.41
C ASP A 164 11.34 3.45 9.65
N ALA A 165 10.31 2.96 10.35
CA ALA A 165 8.97 2.82 9.77
C ALA A 165 8.40 4.14 9.24
N ASP A 166 8.84 5.28 9.80
CA ASP A 166 8.40 6.61 9.36
C ASP A 166 8.99 7.02 7.99
N SER A 167 9.93 6.24 7.46
CA SER A 167 10.42 6.39 6.07
C SER A 167 9.44 5.83 5.03
N ILE A 168 8.39 5.12 5.43
CA ILE A 168 7.33 4.68 4.52
C ILE A 168 6.54 5.92 4.06
N ALA A 169 6.34 6.07 2.75
CA ALA A 169 5.67 7.23 2.18
C ALA A 169 4.19 7.32 2.57
N ALA A 170 3.49 6.19 2.68
CA ALA A 170 2.17 6.07 3.31
C ALA A 170 1.78 4.60 3.55
N LEU A 171 0.86 4.40 4.48
CA LEU A 171 0.17 3.14 4.77
C LEU A 171 -1.25 3.22 4.22
N ILE A 172 -1.63 2.25 3.38
CA ILE A 172 -2.93 2.27 2.71
C ILE A 172 -3.63 0.90 2.90
N PRO A 173 -4.08 0.59 4.13
CA PRO A 173 -4.75 -0.67 4.42
C PRO A 173 -6.16 -0.71 3.84
N PHE A 174 -6.53 -1.80 3.16
CA PHE A 174 -7.88 -2.08 2.69
C PHE A 174 -8.53 -3.07 3.65
N SER A 175 -9.54 -2.63 4.38
CA SER A 175 -10.34 -3.46 5.31
C SER A 175 -9.48 -4.34 6.25
N GLY A 176 -8.36 -3.77 6.73
CA GLY A 176 -7.47 -4.43 7.70
C GLY A 176 -8.06 -4.39 9.12
N HIS A 177 -7.70 -5.34 9.98
CA HIS A 177 -8.00 -5.22 11.41
C HIS A 177 -7.24 -4.05 12.05
N ALA A 178 -7.92 -3.34 12.94
CA ALA A 178 -7.33 -2.36 13.84
C ALA A 178 -7.12 -2.93 15.25
N ILE A 179 -7.96 -3.89 15.65
CA ILE A 179 -7.80 -4.71 16.87
C ILE A 179 -6.94 -5.94 16.57
N SER A 180 -6.63 -6.75 17.59
CA SER A 180 -5.89 -8.01 17.42
C SER A 180 -6.60 -8.91 16.42
N HIS A 181 -5.85 -9.46 15.46
CA HIS A 181 -6.42 -10.23 14.33
C HIS A 181 -7.25 -11.43 14.82
N PHE A 182 -8.38 -11.72 14.17
CA PHE A 182 -9.30 -12.78 14.61
C PHE A 182 -8.62 -14.16 14.71
N ALA A 183 -7.73 -14.51 13.78
CA ALA A 183 -7.02 -15.80 13.83
C ALA A 183 -6.13 -15.91 15.08
N TYR A 184 -5.55 -14.81 15.55
CA TYR A 184 -4.81 -14.77 16.82
C TYR A 184 -5.75 -14.90 18.01
N ARG A 185 -6.88 -14.21 18.02
CA ARG A 185 -7.90 -14.33 19.08
C ARG A 185 -8.43 -15.75 19.17
N GLN A 186 -8.75 -16.38 18.06
CA GLN A 186 -9.19 -17.79 18.01
C GLN A 186 -8.12 -18.74 18.59
N ALA A 187 -6.85 -18.56 18.23
CA ALA A 187 -5.74 -19.34 18.79
C ALA A 187 -5.59 -19.17 20.31
N LYS A 188 -6.05 -18.04 20.87
CA LYS A 188 -6.10 -17.75 22.31
C LYS A 188 -7.41 -18.17 22.98
N GLY A 189 -8.36 -18.77 22.23
CA GLY A 189 -9.68 -19.13 22.75
C GLY A 189 -10.61 -17.93 22.99
N ILE A 190 -10.29 -16.76 22.43
CA ILE A 190 -11.11 -15.54 22.47
C ILE A 190 -12.15 -15.61 21.38
N LYS A 191 -13.43 -15.40 21.68
CA LYS A 191 -14.52 -15.41 20.70
C LYS A 191 -14.37 -14.30 19.67
N ASP A 192 -14.83 -14.51 18.45
CA ASP A 192 -14.78 -13.52 17.36
C ASP A 192 -15.54 -12.24 17.71
N THR A 193 -16.60 -12.34 18.51
CA THR A 193 -17.38 -11.20 19.01
C THR A 193 -16.74 -10.45 20.17
N GLN A 194 -15.61 -10.93 20.70
CA GLN A 194 -14.89 -10.29 21.80
C GLN A 194 -13.67 -9.54 21.26
N PRO A 195 -13.68 -8.20 21.23
CA PRO A 195 -12.50 -7.43 20.80
C PRO A 195 -11.37 -7.57 21.81
N SER A 196 -10.13 -7.56 21.34
CA SER A 196 -8.94 -7.43 22.16
C SER A 196 -7.95 -6.45 21.53
N ILE A 197 -7.29 -5.67 22.39
CA ILE A 197 -6.27 -4.70 22.00
C ILE A 197 -5.05 -5.02 22.84
N ASP A 198 -4.07 -5.65 22.22
CA ASP A 198 -2.79 -6.01 22.81
C ASP A 198 -1.65 -5.66 21.84
N GLU A 199 -0.45 -6.15 22.11
CA GLU A 199 0.74 -5.93 21.28
C GLU A 199 0.61 -6.41 19.82
N PHE A 200 -0.46 -7.14 19.47
CA PHE A 200 -0.80 -7.56 18.11
C PHE A 200 -1.99 -6.80 17.52
N ALA A 201 -2.37 -5.68 18.13
CA ALA A 201 -3.39 -4.79 17.63
C ALA A 201 -2.75 -3.52 17.05
N PRO A 202 -2.99 -3.12 15.80
CA PRO A 202 -2.55 -1.83 15.27
C PRO A 202 -2.95 -0.64 16.14
N LEU A 203 -4.14 -0.69 16.73
CA LEU A 203 -4.69 0.34 17.63
C LEU A 203 -3.84 0.55 18.90
N PHE A 204 -3.05 -0.42 19.32
CA PHE A 204 -2.12 -0.30 20.44
C PHE A 204 -0.97 0.69 20.14
N TYR A 205 -0.64 0.89 18.87
CA TYR A 205 0.49 1.69 18.40
C TYR A 205 0.10 3.04 17.80
N VAL A 206 -1.03 3.59 18.24
CA VAL A 206 -1.46 4.94 17.84
C VAL A 206 -0.43 5.96 18.26
N ARG A 207 0.05 6.79 17.30
CA ARG A 207 1.07 7.80 17.54
C ARG A 207 0.99 8.96 16.55
N PRO A 208 1.45 10.19 16.92
CA PRO A 208 1.29 11.39 16.09
C PRO A 208 2.25 11.46 14.91
N ASP A 209 3.37 10.76 14.97
CA ASP A 209 4.50 10.79 14.02
C ASP A 209 4.53 9.61 13.05
N ALA A 210 3.43 8.85 12.94
CA ALA A 210 3.31 7.73 12.01
C ALA A 210 3.33 8.22 10.54
N PRO A 211 3.66 7.33 9.57
CA PRO A 211 3.44 7.63 8.16
C PRO A 211 1.98 8.01 7.87
N PRO A 212 1.69 8.79 6.82
CA PRO A 212 0.33 9.04 6.38
C PRO A 212 -0.48 7.74 6.32
N LEU A 213 -1.68 7.73 6.91
CA LEU A 213 -2.52 6.54 7.05
C LEU A 213 -3.85 6.74 6.32
N ILE A 214 -4.08 5.97 5.27
CA ILE A 214 -5.27 6.04 4.43
C ILE A 214 -6.05 4.73 4.58
N ILE A 215 -7.01 4.71 5.47
CA ILE A 215 -7.84 3.55 5.76
C ILE A 215 -8.98 3.50 4.73
N VAL A 216 -9.15 2.36 4.07
CA VAL A 216 -10.28 2.12 3.16
C VAL A 216 -11.05 0.90 3.65
N SER A 217 -12.35 1.04 3.86
CA SER A 217 -13.26 -0.03 4.29
C SER A 217 -14.42 -0.17 3.31
N GLY A 218 -15.03 -1.33 3.25
CA GLY A 218 -16.32 -1.50 2.60
C GLY A 218 -17.44 -0.83 3.38
N ASP A 219 -18.66 -1.01 2.90
CA ASP A 219 -19.90 -0.55 3.54
C ASP A 219 -20.05 -1.21 4.91
N ARG A 220 -20.33 -0.41 5.95
CA ARG A 220 -20.44 -0.89 7.34
C ARG A 220 -21.47 -1.99 7.55
N GLU A 221 -22.54 -1.98 6.77
CA GLU A 221 -23.61 -2.99 6.84
C GLU A 221 -23.29 -4.26 6.05
N MET A 222 -22.32 -4.21 5.12
CA MET A 222 -21.94 -5.31 4.23
C MET A 222 -20.56 -5.90 4.56
N GLU A 223 -19.75 -5.19 5.33
CA GLU A 223 -18.43 -5.65 5.78
C GLU A 223 -18.52 -6.77 6.81
N MET A 224 -17.39 -7.43 7.08
CA MET A 224 -17.27 -8.35 8.21
C MET A 224 -17.61 -7.62 9.50
N LEU A 225 -18.30 -8.32 10.42
CA LEU A 225 -18.79 -7.75 11.67
C LEU A 225 -17.75 -6.91 12.43
N GLY A 226 -18.10 -5.65 12.67
CA GLY A 226 -17.28 -4.69 13.43
C GLY A 226 -16.05 -4.16 12.67
N ARG A 227 -15.85 -4.54 11.41
CA ARG A 227 -14.66 -4.15 10.65
C ARG A 227 -14.62 -2.64 10.37
N TYR A 228 -15.72 -2.07 9.97
CA TYR A 228 -15.80 -0.62 9.78
C TYR A 228 -15.61 0.11 11.11
N GLU A 229 -16.29 -0.32 12.17
CA GLU A 229 -16.29 0.32 13.48
C GLU A 229 -14.89 0.32 14.12
N GLU A 230 -14.16 -0.82 14.04
CA GLU A 230 -12.79 -0.86 14.55
C GLU A 230 -11.86 0.10 13.77
N ASN A 231 -12.04 0.22 12.45
CA ASN A 231 -11.28 1.15 11.62
C ASN A 231 -11.69 2.61 11.85
N ALA A 232 -12.97 2.90 12.05
CA ALA A 232 -13.46 4.24 12.39
C ALA A 232 -12.95 4.70 13.76
N TYR A 233 -12.94 3.79 14.75
CA TYR A 233 -12.36 4.05 16.05
C TYR A 233 -10.83 4.28 15.96
N PHE A 234 -10.14 3.44 15.20
CA PHE A 234 -8.69 3.58 14.96
C PHE A 234 -8.36 4.94 14.31
N TRP A 235 -9.07 5.33 13.24
CA TRP A 235 -8.95 6.65 12.64
C TRP A 235 -9.15 7.77 13.66
N ARG A 236 -10.17 7.65 14.52
CA ARG A 236 -10.45 8.65 15.57
C ARG A 236 -9.29 8.74 16.56
N MET A 237 -8.75 7.61 16.99
CA MET A 237 -7.68 7.57 17.98
C MET A 237 -6.36 8.11 17.42
N MET A 238 -6.05 7.87 16.14
CA MET A 238 -4.91 8.51 15.46
C MET A 238 -5.03 10.03 15.52
N LYS A 239 -6.22 10.58 15.23
CA LYS A 239 -6.47 12.03 15.31
C LYS A 239 -6.40 12.57 16.74
N VAL A 240 -6.91 11.84 17.72
CA VAL A 240 -6.80 12.19 19.15
C VAL A 240 -5.34 12.21 19.60
N ALA A 241 -4.52 11.30 19.10
CA ALA A 241 -3.07 11.31 19.34
C ALA A 241 -2.32 12.46 18.63
N GLY A 242 -3.01 13.24 17.78
CA GLY A 242 -2.41 14.37 17.06
C GLY A 242 -1.89 14.04 15.67
N HIS A 243 -2.12 12.83 15.15
CA HIS A 243 -1.74 12.47 13.81
C HIS A 243 -2.56 13.25 12.76
N LYS A 244 -1.89 14.02 11.90
CA LYS A 244 -2.55 14.98 10.99
C LYS A 244 -3.00 14.33 9.68
N ASN A 245 -2.27 13.33 9.20
CA ASN A 245 -2.45 12.75 7.87
C ASN A 245 -3.15 11.38 7.96
N THR A 246 -4.27 11.31 8.70
CA THR A 246 -5.11 10.10 8.79
C THR A 246 -6.44 10.33 8.11
N TYR A 247 -6.76 9.46 7.17
CA TYR A 247 -7.99 9.47 6.37
C TYR A 247 -8.73 8.16 6.53
N ILE A 248 -10.06 8.19 6.42
CA ILE A 248 -10.91 7.00 6.32
C ILE A 248 -11.90 7.18 5.18
N TYR A 249 -12.04 6.13 4.38
CA TYR A 249 -13.00 6.03 3.29
C TYR A 249 -13.87 4.81 3.51
N GLU A 250 -15.19 5.03 3.52
CA GLU A 250 -16.19 3.98 3.47
C GLU A 250 -16.70 3.88 2.02
N LEU A 251 -16.72 2.67 1.49
CA LEU A 251 -17.18 2.37 0.14
C LEU A 251 -18.60 1.80 0.24
N ASP A 252 -19.59 2.71 0.20
CA ASP A 252 -21.01 2.39 0.27
C ASP A 252 -21.41 1.39 -0.81
N GLY A 253 -22.16 0.35 -0.43
CA GLY A 253 -22.61 -0.73 -1.30
C GLY A 253 -21.56 -1.80 -1.65
N TYR A 254 -20.36 -1.77 -1.07
CA TYR A 254 -19.31 -2.76 -1.30
C TYR A 254 -19.05 -3.61 -0.05
N ASP A 255 -19.12 -4.92 -0.20
CA ASP A 255 -18.75 -5.87 0.86
C ASP A 255 -17.22 -5.98 1.03
N HIS A 256 -16.79 -6.83 2.00
CA HIS A 256 -15.37 -7.06 2.30
C HIS A 256 -14.51 -7.42 1.08
N GLY A 257 -15.03 -8.19 0.14
CA GLY A 257 -14.27 -8.63 -1.04
C GLY A 257 -14.33 -7.62 -2.18
N SER A 258 -15.52 -7.15 -2.50
CA SER A 258 -15.77 -6.27 -3.64
C SER A 258 -15.21 -4.86 -3.47
N MET A 259 -15.01 -4.39 -2.20
CA MET A 259 -14.42 -3.09 -1.92
C MET A 259 -12.98 -2.92 -2.44
N ALA A 260 -12.26 -4.02 -2.63
CA ALA A 260 -10.85 -3.95 -3.02
C ALA A 260 -10.65 -3.28 -4.39
N ALA A 261 -11.51 -3.55 -5.37
CA ALA A 261 -11.37 -2.98 -6.72
C ALA A 261 -11.48 -1.44 -6.75
N PRO A 262 -12.54 -0.80 -6.21
CA PRO A 262 -12.62 0.65 -6.13
C PRO A 262 -11.59 1.27 -5.18
N ALA A 263 -11.14 0.57 -4.12
CA ALA A 263 -10.12 1.05 -3.20
C ALA A 263 -8.78 1.36 -3.88
N PHE A 264 -8.42 0.64 -4.95
CA PHE A 264 -7.22 0.95 -5.73
C PHE A 264 -7.26 2.32 -6.40
N HIS A 265 -8.45 2.85 -6.69
CA HIS A 265 -8.57 4.22 -7.18
C HIS A 265 -8.18 5.24 -6.11
N ILE A 266 -8.64 5.03 -4.89
CA ILE A 266 -8.26 5.85 -3.72
C ILE A 266 -6.75 5.76 -3.50
N LEU A 267 -6.17 4.55 -3.51
CA LEU A 267 -4.73 4.34 -3.38
C LEU A 267 -3.95 5.17 -4.41
N LYS A 268 -4.29 5.05 -5.70
CA LYS A 268 -3.60 5.79 -6.77
C LYS A 268 -3.71 7.30 -6.60
N ASN A 269 -4.87 7.80 -6.18
CA ASN A 269 -5.08 9.22 -5.95
C ASN A 269 -4.19 9.76 -4.81
N HIS A 270 -4.10 9.02 -3.68
CA HIS A 270 -3.24 9.40 -2.57
C HIS A 270 -1.75 9.29 -2.91
N VAL A 271 -1.33 8.23 -3.61
CA VAL A 271 0.04 8.11 -4.11
C VAL A 271 0.40 9.34 -4.95
N ASN A 272 -0.44 9.70 -5.93
CA ASN A 272 -0.20 10.86 -6.80
C ASN A 272 -0.19 12.18 -6.03
N ALA A 273 -1.06 12.37 -5.05
CA ALA A 273 -1.11 13.58 -4.23
C ALA A 273 0.15 13.74 -3.38
N ILE A 274 0.57 12.66 -2.70
CA ILE A 274 1.80 12.66 -1.89
C ILE A 274 3.03 12.94 -2.76
N LEU A 275 3.14 12.32 -3.93
CA LEU A 275 4.26 12.55 -4.85
C LEU A 275 4.34 13.98 -5.39
N LYS A 276 3.20 14.67 -5.50
CA LYS A 276 3.12 16.09 -5.91
C LYS A 276 3.36 17.06 -4.75
N GLY A 277 3.54 16.58 -3.52
CA GLY A 277 3.60 17.42 -2.32
C GLY A 277 2.28 18.14 -2.04
N SER A 278 1.16 17.66 -2.58
CA SER A 278 -0.17 18.21 -2.36
C SER A 278 -0.74 17.62 -1.08
N GLU A 279 -1.20 18.45 -0.15
CA GLU A 279 -2.03 17.97 0.96
C GLU A 279 -3.31 17.36 0.37
N THR A 280 -3.55 16.10 0.65
CA THR A 280 -4.84 15.46 0.31
C THR A 280 -5.90 16.01 1.26
N ARG A 281 -6.85 16.76 0.71
CA ARG A 281 -8.04 17.25 1.44
C ARG A 281 -9.08 16.16 1.58
#